data_41e7dc5526c9bb60a52049060e73973f
#
_entry.id   41e7dc5526c9bb60a52049060e73973f
#
_cell.length_a   1.000
_cell.length_b   1.000
_cell.length_c   1.000
_cell.angle_alpha   90.00
_cell.angle_beta   90.00
_cell.angle_gamma   90.00
#
_symmetry.space_group_name_H-M   'P 1'
#
loop_
_entity.id
_entity.type
_entity.pdbx_description
1 polymer ?
#
loop_
_entity_poly.entity_id
_entity_poly.type
_entity_poly.pdbx_seq_one_letter_code
_entity_poly.pdbx_strand_id
1 'polypeptide(L)'
;LKFYVIISLFMKTSLKHLFNKEINEGVEILSIGTELLLGNIVNTNARWIAEQLSTLGLNHFRQTTIGDNAERLSQLIREISTRSNLLITTGGLGPTPDDLTTASIAKAFNQKLFARESIWDDIKTKLSNKESYIKNLSLKKQCFFPKDAQIINNPKGTAPGMIWQPKKNFTILTFPGVPDEMKVMWEETAFNFIKSNFSDGSIFFSNTLKLTGIGEATVSESIKDLLKLKNPTIAPYASLEEVKLRITTKAKSVSEAKLLVKPIKKELQEKFSKNIFGEDNETLPSILIKELIKRNESIVFAESCTGGLLAAYITSISGSSKVFKGGVIAYSNELKNSLLDVPTNLINSFGAVSEEVAESMSIGVKNKLNSDWAISVSGIAGPDGGSESKPIGLVYIAITDPKNKTIKIKKQYNPLRNRNEIQRLSVNDCLNSLRL
;
A
#
# COMPACT_ATOMS: atom_id res chain seq x y z
N LEU A 1 3.68 -50.91 30.52
CA LEU A 1 2.64 -50.46 29.56
C LEU A 1 1.70 -49.38 30.14
N LYS A 2 1.26 -49.49 31.43
CA LYS A 2 0.36 -48.50 32.06
C LYS A 2 1.02 -47.11 32.26
N PHE A 3 2.31 -47.02 32.46
CA PHE A 3 3.02 -45.73 32.63
C PHE A 3 3.14 -44.92 31.31
N TYR A 4 3.30 -45.58 30.17
CA TYR A 4 3.37 -44.93 28.87
C TYR A 4 2.01 -44.35 28.39
N VAL A 5 0.90 -45.00 28.78
CA VAL A 5 -0.46 -44.52 28.44
C VAL A 5 -0.81 -43.28 29.25
N ILE A 6 -0.38 -43.19 30.51
CA ILE A 6 -0.65 -42.04 31.38
C ILE A 6 0.16 -40.81 30.92
N ILE A 7 1.43 -40.99 30.57
CA ILE A 7 2.26 -39.87 30.03
C ILE A 7 1.71 -39.37 28.68
N SER A 8 1.25 -40.29 27.80
CA SER A 8 0.64 -39.91 26.53
C SER A 8 -0.68 -39.17 26.68
N LEU A 9 -1.50 -39.53 27.67
CA LEU A 9 -2.73 -38.81 28.00
C LEU A 9 -2.44 -37.42 28.62
N PHE A 10 -1.46 -37.35 29.54
CA PHE A 10 -1.08 -36.08 30.17
C PHE A 10 -0.43 -35.11 29.16
N MET A 11 0.42 -35.59 28.25
CA MET A 11 0.97 -34.75 27.17
C MET A 11 -0.11 -34.30 26.16
N LYS A 12 -1.07 -35.15 25.81
CA LYS A 12 -2.19 -34.76 24.94
C LYS A 12 -3.14 -33.74 25.58
N THR A 13 -3.37 -33.85 26.91
CA THR A 13 -4.23 -32.91 27.65
C THR A 13 -3.53 -31.56 27.91
N SER A 14 -2.25 -31.59 28.32
CA SER A 14 -1.47 -30.37 28.52
C SER A 14 -1.20 -29.61 27.20
N LEU A 15 -0.91 -30.32 26.11
CA LEU A 15 -0.74 -29.68 24.80
C LEU A 15 -2.06 -29.09 24.28
N LYS A 16 -3.19 -29.75 24.49
CA LYS A 16 -4.50 -29.16 24.13
C LYS A 16 -4.83 -27.91 24.96
N HIS A 17 -4.45 -27.83 26.22
CA HIS A 17 -4.65 -26.64 27.05
C HIS A 17 -3.71 -25.49 26.71
N LEU A 18 -2.47 -25.79 26.29
CA LEU A 18 -1.53 -24.75 25.83
C LEU A 18 -1.89 -24.18 24.46
N PHE A 19 -2.47 -25.00 23.58
CA PHE A 19 -2.92 -24.53 22.26
C PHE A 19 -4.34 -23.92 22.25
N ASN A 20 -5.17 -24.18 23.27
CA ASN A 20 -6.55 -23.70 23.29
C ASN A 20 -6.77 -22.34 23.98
N LYS A 21 -5.74 -21.71 24.55
CA LYS A 21 -5.91 -20.45 25.29
C LYS A 21 -5.54 -19.19 24.51
N GLU A 22 -4.95 -19.30 23.31
CA GLU A 22 -4.50 -18.14 22.52
C GLU A 22 -5.18 -17.97 21.14
N ILE A 23 -6.10 -18.85 20.74
CA ILE A 23 -6.58 -18.92 19.35
C ILE A 23 -7.95 -18.26 19.14
N ASN A 24 -8.69 -17.89 20.19
CA ASN A 24 -10.08 -17.45 20.06
C ASN A 24 -10.30 -15.92 20.14
N GLU A 25 -9.28 -15.11 19.90
CA GLU A 25 -9.41 -13.65 20.03
C GLU A 25 -8.89 -12.92 18.78
N GLY A 26 -9.56 -13.10 17.65
CA GLY A 26 -9.15 -12.42 16.44
C GLY A 26 -10.30 -12.08 15.50
N VAL A 27 -10.06 -11.10 14.64
CA VAL A 27 -10.93 -10.75 13.53
C VAL A 27 -10.41 -11.44 12.26
N GLU A 28 -11.32 -12.05 11.49
CA GLU A 28 -11.02 -12.50 10.13
C GLU A 28 -11.82 -11.71 9.10
N ILE A 29 -11.18 -11.44 7.97
CA ILE A 29 -11.81 -10.79 6.80
C ILE A 29 -11.98 -11.84 5.72
N LEU A 30 -13.20 -11.97 5.18
CA LEU A 30 -13.54 -12.89 4.11
C LEU A 30 -14.08 -12.12 2.92
N SER A 31 -13.35 -12.14 1.83
CA SER A 31 -13.76 -11.55 0.56
C SER A 31 -14.34 -12.62 -0.35
N ILE A 32 -15.52 -12.36 -0.89
CA ILE A 32 -16.30 -13.30 -1.68
C ILE A 32 -16.45 -12.72 -3.08
N GLY A 33 -15.99 -13.45 -4.08
CA GLY A 33 -16.04 -13.08 -5.48
C GLY A 33 -15.04 -13.87 -6.30
N THR A 34 -15.52 -14.49 -7.36
CA THR A 34 -14.70 -15.29 -8.29
C THR A 34 -13.72 -14.42 -9.06
N GLU A 35 -14.06 -13.16 -9.36
CA GLU A 35 -13.20 -12.17 -10.01
C GLU A 35 -11.95 -11.81 -9.19
N LEU A 36 -12.06 -11.88 -7.86
CA LEU A 36 -10.92 -11.70 -6.95
C LEU A 36 -9.95 -12.88 -7.04
N LEU A 37 -10.46 -14.11 -7.11
CA LEU A 37 -9.62 -15.31 -7.25
C LEU A 37 -8.92 -15.38 -8.61
N LEU A 38 -9.59 -14.93 -9.67
CA LEU A 38 -9.02 -14.89 -11.02
C LEU A 38 -8.03 -13.73 -11.22
N GLY A 39 -7.89 -12.83 -10.23
CA GLY A 39 -7.00 -11.68 -10.33
C GLY A 39 -7.49 -10.58 -11.27
N ASN A 40 -8.77 -10.60 -11.66
CA ASN A 40 -9.35 -9.59 -12.55
C ASN A 40 -9.43 -8.21 -11.88
N ILE A 41 -9.57 -8.19 -10.56
CA ILE A 41 -9.59 -6.97 -9.75
C ILE A 41 -8.74 -7.13 -8.49
N VAL A 42 -8.25 -6.00 -7.98
CA VAL A 42 -7.51 -5.94 -6.71
C VAL A 42 -8.49 -5.88 -5.54
N ASN A 43 -8.24 -6.67 -4.50
CA ASN A 43 -9.04 -6.68 -3.27
C ASN A 43 -8.80 -5.42 -2.42
N THR A 44 -9.41 -4.32 -2.80
CA THR A 44 -9.28 -3.03 -2.09
C THR A 44 -10.12 -2.99 -0.81
N ASN A 45 -11.22 -3.76 -0.75
CA ASN A 45 -12.09 -3.81 0.43
C ASN A 45 -11.39 -4.41 1.63
N ALA A 46 -10.74 -5.57 1.48
CA ALA A 46 -10.02 -6.22 2.57
C ALA A 46 -8.90 -5.34 3.12
N ARG A 47 -8.17 -4.66 2.23
CA ARG A 47 -7.15 -3.69 2.64
C ARG A 47 -7.75 -2.57 3.49
N TRP A 48 -8.82 -1.94 3.01
CA TRP A 48 -9.45 -0.82 3.71
C TRP A 48 -10.03 -1.25 5.07
N ILE A 49 -10.72 -2.42 5.15
CA ILE A 49 -11.22 -2.97 6.40
C ILE A 49 -10.06 -3.21 7.39
N ALA A 50 -8.93 -3.75 6.92
CA ALA A 50 -7.75 -3.97 7.75
C ALA A 50 -7.18 -2.65 8.33
N GLU A 51 -7.16 -1.59 7.52
CA GLU A 51 -6.79 -0.24 7.96
C GLU A 51 -7.74 0.26 9.05
N GLN A 52 -9.05 0.07 8.90
CA GLN A 52 -10.05 0.46 9.92
C GLN A 52 -9.91 -0.34 11.22
N LEU A 53 -9.70 -1.65 11.14
CA LEU A 53 -9.47 -2.50 12.32
C LEU A 53 -8.23 -2.05 13.12
N SER A 54 -7.19 -1.63 12.41
CA SER A 54 -5.98 -1.08 13.04
C SER A 54 -6.28 0.19 13.86
N THR A 55 -7.17 1.07 13.38
CA THR A 55 -7.57 2.27 14.14
C THR A 55 -8.35 1.94 15.41
N LEU A 56 -8.98 0.78 15.45
CA LEU A 56 -9.72 0.26 16.60
C LEU A 56 -8.88 -0.63 17.54
N GLY A 57 -7.57 -0.77 17.25
CA GLY A 57 -6.65 -1.61 18.03
C GLY A 57 -6.94 -3.11 17.95
N LEU A 58 -7.68 -3.54 16.94
CA LEU A 58 -8.08 -4.92 16.75
C LEU A 58 -7.07 -5.69 15.89
N ASN A 59 -6.62 -6.82 16.42
CA ASN A 59 -5.77 -7.74 15.68
C ASN A 59 -6.62 -8.51 14.66
N HIS A 60 -6.18 -8.52 13.40
CA HIS A 60 -6.68 -9.47 12.42
C HIS A 60 -5.49 -10.30 11.92
N PHE A 61 -5.64 -11.63 11.91
CA PHE A 61 -4.55 -12.54 11.59
C PHE A 61 -4.70 -13.19 10.22
N ARG A 62 -5.92 -13.13 9.63
CA ARG A 62 -6.22 -13.79 8.37
C ARG A 62 -7.14 -12.96 7.50
N GLN A 63 -6.78 -12.94 6.22
CA GLN A 63 -7.63 -12.46 5.13
C GLN A 63 -7.78 -13.62 4.15
N THR A 64 -9.01 -14.02 3.87
CA THR A 64 -9.30 -15.12 2.96
C THR A 64 -10.13 -14.62 1.80
N THR A 65 -9.84 -15.09 0.60
CA THR A 65 -10.66 -14.86 -0.59
C THR A 65 -11.22 -16.19 -1.05
N ILE A 66 -12.52 -16.21 -1.36
CA ILE A 66 -13.23 -17.40 -1.84
C ILE A 66 -14.14 -17.04 -3.00
N GLY A 67 -14.30 -17.95 -3.95
CA GLY A 67 -15.25 -17.79 -5.06
C GLY A 67 -16.69 -18.10 -4.66
N ASP A 68 -17.62 -17.78 -5.53
CA ASP A 68 -19.07 -17.85 -5.35
C ASP A 68 -19.57 -19.32 -5.39
N ASN A 69 -19.34 -20.04 -4.29
CA ASN A 69 -19.78 -21.42 -4.13
C ASN A 69 -20.35 -21.64 -2.72
N ALA A 70 -21.63 -21.94 -2.64
CA ALA A 70 -22.37 -22.02 -1.38
C ALA A 70 -21.81 -23.07 -0.40
N GLU A 71 -21.37 -24.23 -0.89
CA GLU A 71 -20.88 -25.32 -0.04
C GLU A 71 -19.53 -24.95 0.59
N ARG A 72 -18.56 -24.53 -0.26
CA ARG A 72 -17.24 -24.10 0.20
C ARG A 72 -17.34 -22.92 1.16
N LEU A 73 -18.22 -21.94 0.85
CA LEU A 73 -18.43 -20.77 1.68
C LEU A 73 -19.02 -21.16 3.05
N SER A 74 -20.04 -22.01 3.09
CA SER A 74 -20.63 -22.49 4.33
C SER A 74 -19.64 -23.29 5.19
N GLN A 75 -18.81 -24.13 4.56
CA GLN A 75 -17.77 -24.89 5.26
C GLN A 75 -16.73 -23.94 5.85
N LEU A 76 -16.20 -23.01 5.06
CA LEU A 76 -15.19 -22.04 5.50
C LEU A 76 -15.70 -21.18 6.68
N ILE A 77 -16.96 -20.71 6.64
CA ILE A 77 -17.55 -19.93 7.72
C ILE A 77 -17.64 -20.77 9.02
N ARG A 78 -17.99 -22.05 8.94
CA ARG A 78 -17.95 -22.96 10.11
C ARG A 78 -16.54 -23.07 10.69
N GLU A 79 -15.55 -23.27 9.84
CA GLU A 79 -14.13 -23.33 10.25
C GLU A 79 -13.68 -22.03 10.92
N ILE A 80 -13.95 -20.86 10.33
CA ILE A 80 -13.64 -19.55 10.90
C ILE A 80 -14.29 -19.41 12.28
N SER A 81 -15.53 -19.84 12.42
CA SER A 81 -16.27 -19.74 13.68
C SER A 81 -15.66 -20.52 14.84
N THR A 82 -14.72 -21.42 14.61
CA THR A 82 -14.03 -22.18 15.67
C THR A 82 -12.79 -21.49 16.22
N ARG A 83 -12.28 -20.46 15.50
CA ARG A 83 -11.00 -19.81 15.81
C ARG A 83 -11.05 -18.27 15.87
N SER A 84 -12.19 -17.65 15.49
CA SER A 84 -12.34 -16.19 15.48
C SER A 84 -13.60 -15.77 16.20
N ASN A 85 -13.60 -14.58 16.79
CA ASN A 85 -14.75 -13.98 17.47
C ASN A 85 -15.55 -13.06 16.55
N LEU A 86 -14.92 -12.51 15.54
CA LEU A 86 -15.52 -11.59 14.59
C LEU A 86 -15.12 -11.97 13.17
N LEU A 87 -16.12 -12.19 12.33
CA LEU A 87 -15.98 -12.36 10.90
C LEU A 87 -16.57 -11.16 10.17
N ILE A 88 -15.78 -10.53 9.30
CA ILE A 88 -16.23 -9.46 8.42
C ILE A 88 -16.19 -9.98 6.99
N THR A 89 -17.33 -10.02 6.32
CA THR A 89 -17.42 -10.46 4.93
C THR A 89 -17.70 -9.29 4.00
N THR A 90 -17.16 -9.34 2.78
CA THR A 90 -17.47 -8.38 1.71
C THR A 90 -17.68 -9.13 0.40
N GLY A 91 -18.75 -8.81 -0.32
CA GLY A 91 -19.17 -9.44 -1.59
C GLY A 91 -20.32 -10.41 -1.45
N GLY A 92 -20.93 -10.76 -2.57
CA GLY A 92 -21.99 -11.74 -2.72
C GLY A 92 -23.32 -11.39 -2.04
N LEU A 93 -23.65 -10.09 -1.90
CA LEU A 93 -24.93 -9.60 -1.35
C LEU A 93 -25.89 -9.06 -2.42
N GLY A 94 -25.49 -9.05 -3.68
CA GLY A 94 -26.31 -8.57 -4.79
C GLY A 94 -27.52 -9.46 -5.08
N PRO A 95 -28.29 -9.13 -6.12
CA PRO A 95 -29.50 -9.85 -6.50
C PRO A 95 -29.25 -11.01 -7.46
N THR A 96 -28.03 -11.22 -7.94
CA THR A 96 -27.72 -12.23 -8.96
C THR A 96 -27.69 -13.66 -8.37
N PRO A 97 -27.81 -14.71 -9.19
CA PRO A 97 -27.82 -16.08 -8.70
C PRO A 97 -26.55 -16.49 -7.94
N ASP A 98 -25.41 -15.89 -8.29
CA ASP A 98 -24.10 -16.09 -7.69
C ASP A 98 -23.86 -15.32 -6.38
N ASP A 99 -24.75 -14.37 -6.02
CA ASP A 99 -24.74 -13.70 -4.73
C ASP A 99 -25.23 -14.64 -3.61
N LEU A 100 -24.34 -15.42 -3.01
CA LEU A 100 -24.70 -16.52 -2.13
C LEU A 100 -24.36 -16.28 -0.64
N THR A 101 -23.83 -15.10 -0.29
CA THR A 101 -23.25 -14.85 1.03
C THR A 101 -24.24 -15.06 2.17
N THR A 102 -25.39 -14.39 2.17
CA THR A 102 -26.38 -14.48 3.27
C THR A 102 -26.94 -15.89 3.40
N ALA A 103 -27.24 -16.55 2.27
CA ALA A 103 -27.77 -17.93 2.26
C ALA A 103 -26.72 -18.94 2.77
N SER A 104 -25.46 -18.79 2.39
CA SER A 104 -24.35 -19.65 2.84
C SER A 104 -24.05 -19.48 4.32
N ILE A 105 -24.12 -18.25 4.84
CA ILE A 105 -24.01 -17.97 6.26
C ILE A 105 -25.13 -18.67 7.05
N ALA A 106 -26.39 -18.52 6.62
CA ALA A 106 -27.51 -19.17 7.26
C ALA A 106 -27.38 -20.72 7.23
N LYS A 107 -26.97 -21.28 6.08
CA LYS A 107 -26.68 -22.72 5.92
C LYS A 107 -25.57 -23.20 6.87
N ALA A 108 -24.52 -22.41 7.05
CA ALA A 108 -23.40 -22.76 7.93
C ALA A 108 -23.83 -23.05 9.38
N PHE A 109 -24.92 -22.41 9.85
CA PHE A 109 -25.46 -22.55 11.20
C PHE A 109 -26.83 -23.17 11.25
N ASN A 110 -27.30 -23.83 10.19
CA ASN A 110 -28.60 -24.46 10.08
C ASN A 110 -29.77 -23.51 10.42
N GLN A 111 -29.69 -22.26 10.04
CA GLN A 111 -30.72 -21.25 10.31
C GLN A 111 -31.59 -20.99 9.09
N LYS A 112 -32.87 -20.69 9.35
CA LYS A 112 -33.80 -20.26 8.30
C LYS A 112 -33.66 -18.76 8.06
N LEU A 113 -33.94 -18.38 6.84
CA LEU A 113 -34.00 -16.97 6.41
C LEU A 113 -35.45 -16.51 6.39
N PHE A 114 -35.68 -15.26 6.83
CA PHE A 114 -36.97 -14.62 6.90
C PHE A 114 -36.96 -13.33 6.09
N ALA A 115 -38.01 -13.08 5.32
CA ALA A 115 -38.18 -11.87 4.58
C ALA A 115 -38.39 -10.67 5.53
N ARG A 116 -37.78 -9.54 5.21
CA ARG A 116 -37.93 -8.25 5.89
C ARG A 116 -38.63 -7.28 4.94
N GLU A 117 -39.93 -7.05 5.15
CA GLU A 117 -40.76 -6.16 4.30
C GLU A 117 -40.18 -4.71 4.26
N SER A 118 -39.71 -4.21 5.41
CA SER A 118 -39.08 -2.87 5.46
C SER A 118 -37.90 -2.70 4.53
N ILE A 119 -37.12 -3.76 4.27
CA ILE A 119 -36.01 -3.73 3.33
C ILE A 119 -36.55 -3.70 1.89
N TRP A 120 -37.61 -4.44 1.62
CA TRP A 120 -38.24 -4.40 0.30
C TRP A 120 -38.80 -3.02 -0.02
N ASP A 121 -39.39 -2.34 0.97
CA ASP A 121 -39.91 -0.98 0.80
C ASP A 121 -38.79 0.02 0.58
N ASP A 122 -37.65 -0.11 1.26
CA ASP A 122 -36.45 0.70 1.03
C ASP A 122 -35.90 0.49 -0.39
N ILE A 123 -35.80 -0.76 -0.85
CA ILE A 123 -35.33 -1.09 -2.22
C ILE A 123 -36.28 -0.45 -3.26
N LYS A 124 -37.60 -0.58 -3.07
CA LYS A 124 -38.58 0.04 -3.96
C LYS A 124 -38.41 1.55 -4.03
N THR A 125 -38.22 2.19 -2.89
CA THR A 125 -38.01 3.63 -2.80
C THR A 125 -36.77 4.07 -3.56
N LYS A 126 -35.65 3.38 -3.39
CA LYS A 126 -34.39 3.66 -4.10
C LYS A 126 -34.46 3.44 -5.62
N LEU A 127 -35.33 2.56 -6.05
CA LEU A 127 -35.54 2.22 -7.47
C LEU A 127 -36.78 2.85 -8.08
N SER A 128 -37.47 3.76 -7.39
CA SER A 128 -38.75 4.35 -7.83
C SER A 128 -38.75 4.88 -9.26
N ASN A 129 -37.61 5.36 -9.74
CA ASN A 129 -37.43 5.87 -11.13
C ASN A 129 -37.05 4.77 -12.14
N LYS A 130 -37.04 3.48 -11.74
CA LYS A 130 -36.61 2.34 -12.56
C LYS A 130 -37.62 1.19 -12.45
N GLU A 131 -38.87 1.39 -12.89
CA GLU A 131 -39.97 0.40 -12.79
C GLU A 131 -39.63 -0.99 -13.32
N SER A 132 -38.80 -1.10 -14.37
CA SER A 132 -38.35 -2.35 -14.93
C SER A 132 -37.53 -3.19 -13.92
N TYR A 133 -36.81 -2.55 -13.01
CA TYR A 133 -36.04 -3.22 -11.96
C TYR A 133 -36.90 -3.72 -10.81
N ILE A 134 -37.96 -3.00 -10.46
CA ILE A 134 -38.90 -3.40 -9.36
C ILE A 134 -39.64 -4.69 -9.73
N LYS A 135 -39.88 -4.93 -11.01
CA LYS A 135 -40.51 -6.17 -11.52
C LYS A 135 -39.54 -7.38 -11.45
N ASN A 136 -38.27 -7.15 -11.22
CA ASN A 136 -37.30 -8.22 -11.12
C ASN A 136 -37.34 -8.87 -9.72
N LEU A 137 -37.97 -10.03 -9.61
CA LEU A 137 -38.11 -10.79 -8.37
C LEU A 137 -36.75 -11.19 -7.73
N SER A 138 -35.65 -11.13 -8.50
CA SER A 138 -34.31 -11.43 -7.97
C SER A 138 -33.87 -10.45 -6.87
N LEU A 139 -34.34 -9.21 -6.92
CA LEU A 139 -34.06 -8.22 -5.84
C LEU A 139 -34.65 -8.62 -4.48
N LYS A 140 -35.74 -9.40 -4.46
CA LYS A 140 -36.33 -9.88 -3.19
C LYS A 140 -35.35 -10.76 -2.39
N LYS A 141 -34.38 -11.37 -3.05
CA LYS A 141 -33.32 -12.15 -2.38
C LYS A 141 -32.56 -11.32 -1.34
N GLN A 142 -32.39 -10.02 -1.58
CA GLN A 142 -31.70 -9.09 -0.68
C GLN A 142 -32.50 -8.77 0.60
N CYS A 143 -33.77 -9.19 0.66
CA CYS A 143 -34.63 -8.98 1.85
C CYS A 143 -34.58 -10.11 2.87
N PHE A 144 -33.86 -11.20 2.62
CA PHE A 144 -33.86 -12.40 3.45
C PHE A 144 -32.69 -12.43 4.41
N PHE A 145 -33.00 -12.53 5.72
CA PHE A 145 -32.00 -12.54 6.78
C PHE A 145 -32.34 -13.59 7.85
N PRO A 146 -31.36 -14.07 8.65
CA PRO A 146 -31.63 -14.81 9.86
C PRO A 146 -32.57 -14.03 10.81
N LYS A 147 -33.33 -14.74 11.63
CA LYS A 147 -34.39 -14.13 12.49
C LYS A 147 -33.86 -12.95 13.31
N ASP A 148 -32.76 -13.15 14.01
CA ASP A 148 -32.21 -12.21 15.00
C ASP A 148 -31.08 -11.32 14.42
N ALA A 149 -30.91 -11.28 13.10
CA ALA A 149 -29.94 -10.42 12.45
C ALA A 149 -30.36 -8.94 12.53
N GLN A 150 -29.46 -8.10 12.98
CA GLN A 150 -29.57 -6.65 12.88
C GLN A 150 -29.15 -6.22 11.47
N ILE A 151 -29.92 -5.36 10.85
CA ILE A 151 -29.63 -4.89 9.48
C ILE A 151 -28.65 -3.73 9.51
N ILE A 152 -27.66 -3.78 8.63
CA ILE A 152 -26.80 -2.65 8.29
C ILE A 152 -27.37 -2.03 7.01
N ASN A 153 -27.97 -0.86 7.13
CA ASN A 153 -28.54 -0.16 5.99
C ASN A 153 -27.47 0.22 4.97
N ASN A 154 -27.83 0.14 3.68
CA ASN A 154 -26.97 0.56 2.59
C ASN A 154 -27.53 1.84 1.94
N PRO A 155 -27.08 3.03 2.31
CA PRO A 155 -27.64 4.28 1.78
C PRO A 155 -27.31 4.53 0.31
N LYS A 156 -26.27 3.88 -0.24
CA LYS A 156 -25.82 4.07 -1.64
C LYS A 156 -26.31 2.99 -2.61
N GLY A 157 -26.70 1.83 -2.11
CA GLY A 157 -27.09 0.68 -2.94
C GLY A 157 -28.35 -0.02 -2.43
N THR A 158 -28.69 -1.14 -3.05
CA THR A 158 -29.88 -1.93 -2.70
C THR A 158 -29.57 -3.12 -1.78
N ALA A 159 -28.29 -3.50 -1.64
CA ALA A 159 -27.87 -4.67 -0.89
C ALA A 159 -27.52 -4.29 0.57
N PRO A 160 -28.41 -4.46 1.55
CA PRO A 160 -28.06 -4.23 2.95
C PRO A 160 -27.16 -5.33 3.48
N GLY A 161 -26.38 -5.00 4.50
CA GLY A 161 -25.62 -5.95 5.26
C GLY A 161 -26.34 -6.41 6.53
N MET A 162 -25.67 -7.20 7.33
CA MET A 162 -26.18 -7.60 8.65
C MET A 162 -25.08 -7.68 9.70
N ILE A 163 -25.47 -7.52 10.95
CA ILE A 163 -24.75 -7.93 12.14
C ILE A 163 -25.50 -9.11 12.72
N TRP A 164 -24.86 -10.25 12.84
CA TRP A 164 -25.50 -11.45 13.31
C TRP A 164 -24.58 -12.28 14.21
N GLN A 165 -25.11 -12.77 15.30
CA GLN A 165 -24.41 -13.65 16.24
C GLN A 165 -25.05 -15.06 16.25
N PRO A 166 -24.60 -15.95 15.32
CA PRO A 166 -25.15 -17.30 15.19
C PRO A 166 -24.87 -18.20 16.38
N LYS A 167 -23.84 -17.91 17.15
CA LYS A 167 -23.46 -18.62 18.37
C LYS A 167 -22.74 -17.72 19.36
N LYS A 168 -22.66 -18.14 20.63
CA LYS A 168 -21.91 -17.41 21.67
C LYS A 168 -20.46 -17.13 21.22
N ASN A 169 -19.99 -15.89 21.41
CA ASN A 169 -18.65 -15.43 21.11
C ASN A 169 -18.24 -15.47 19.62
N PHE A 170 -19.22 -15.46 18.71
CA PHE A 170 -18.92 -15.34 17.29
C PHE A 170 -19.93 -14.44 16.60
N THR A 171 -19.48 -13.34 16.06
CA THR A 171 -20.29 -12.35 15.34
C THR A 171 -19.87 -12.26 13.89
N ILE A 172 -20.82 -12.10 12.99
CA ILE A 172 -20.60 -11.91 11.55
C ILE A 172 -21.15 -10.55 11.16
N LEU A 173 -20.33 -9.76 10.46
CA LEU A 173 -20.75 -8.56 9.74
C LEU A 173 -20.63 -8.81 8.26
N THR A 174 -21.65 -8.39 7.48
CA THR A 174 -21.64 -8.55 6.03
C THR A 174 -21.75 -7.21 5.31
N PHE A 175 -20.98 -7.07 4.23
CA PHE A 175 -20.94 -5.87 3.38
C PHE A 175 -21.00 -6.24 1.90
N PRO A 176 -21.54 -5.37 1.03
CA PRO A 176 -21.49 -5.54 -0.41
C PRO A 176 -20.04 -5.47 -0.96
N GLY A 177 -19.87 -5.93 -2.18
CA GLY A 177 -18.59 -5.88 -2.88
C GLY A 177 -18.19 -4.48 -3.34
N VAL A 178 -19.16 -3.57 -3.56
CA VAL A 178 -18.92 -2.21 -4.04
C VAL A 178 -18.25 -1.37 -2.94
N PRO A 179 -17.02 -0.84 -3.16
CA PRO A 179 -16.24 -0.19 -2.10
C PRO A 179 -16.93 1.01 -1.46
N ASP A 180 -17.58 1.86 -2.26
CA ASP A 180 -18.22 3.08 -1.75
C ASP A 180 -19.49 2.81 -0.94
N GLU A 181 -20.18 1.71 -1.22
CA GLU A 181 -21.30 1.23 -0.40
C GLU A 181 -20.78 0.70 0.94
N MET A 182 -19.82 -0.21 0.90
CA MET A 182 -19.21 -0.80 2.09
C MET A 182 -18.67 0.25 3.07
N LYS A 183 -17.98 1.28 2.57
CA LYS A 183 -17.38 2.33 3.41
C LYS A 183 -18.42 3.12 4.17
N VAL A 184 -19.49 3.54 3.51
CA VAL A 184 -20.57 4.31 4.16
C VAL A 184 -21.30 3.44 5.21
N MET A 185 -21.59 2.18 4.89
CA MET A 185 -22.20 1.24 5.83
C MET A 185 -21.30 1.00 7.05
N TRP A 186 -20.00 0.96 6.85
CA TRP A 186 -19.01 0.85 7.92
C TRP A 186 -19.04 2.09 8.82
N GLU A 187 -18.94 3.28 8.24
CA GLU A 187 -18.87 4.55 8.98
C GLU A 187 -20.14 4.83 9.78
N GLU A 188 -21.33 4.58 9.20
CA GLU A 188 -22.60 4.87 9.84
C GLU A 188 -23.00 3.86 10.93
N THR A 189 -22.64 2.58 10.74
CA THR A 189 -23.14 1.51 11.63
C THR A 189 -22.04 0.65 12.23
N ALA A 190 -21.21 0.02 11.39
CA ALA A 190 -20.31 -1.06 11.84
C ALA A 190 -19.19 -0.56 12.73
N PHE A 191 -18.63 0.62 12.45
CA PHE A 191 -17.54 1.20 13.22
C PHE A 191 -17.90 1.31 14.72
N ASN A 192 -19.05 1.91 15.02
CA ASN A 192 -19.51 2.10 16.39
C ASN A 192 -19.82 0.75 17.07
N PHE A 193 -20.45 -0.17 16.34
CA PHE A 193 -20.72 -1.51 16.85
C PHE A 193 -19.44 -2.26 17.21
N ILE A 194 -18.46 -2.30 16.30
CA ILE A 194 -17.19 -3.00 16.51
C ILE A 194 -16.41 -2.33 17.65
N LYS A 195 -16.35 -1.01 17.68
CA LYS A 195 -15.67 -0.25 18.73
C LYS A 195 -16.23 -0.57 20.11
N SER A 196 -17.55 -0.64 20.24
CA SER A 196 -18.21 -0.87 21.53
C SER A 196 -18.13 -2.31 22.01
N ASN A 197 -18.08 -3.29 21.10
CA ASN A 197 -18.20 -4.71 21.46
C ASN A 197 -16.86 -5.48 21.40
N PHE A 198 -15.87 -4.99 20.66
CA PHE A 198 -14.62 -5.72 20.40
C PHE A 198 -13.35 -4.94 20.72
N SER A 199 -13.37 -3.60 20.74
CA SER A 199 -12.17 -2.81 21.05
C SER A 199 -11.96 -2.69 22.57
N ASP A 200 -10.72 -2.87 23.00
CA ASP A 200 -10.28 -2.62 24.39
C ASP A 200 -9.90 -1.14 24.63
N GLY A 201 -10.21 -0.26 23.67
CA GLY A 201 -9.86 1.15 23.69
C GLY A 201 -8.41 1.44 23.28
N SER A 202 -7.62 0.43 22.95
CA SER A 202 -6.29 0.66 22.36
C SER A 202 -6.39 0.95 20.87
N ILE A 203 -5.30 1.49 20.36
CA ILE A 203 -5.09 1.81 18.95
C ILE A 203 -3.77 1.20 18.46
N PHE A 204 -3.68 0.87 17.19
CA PHE A 204 -2.39 0.70 16.53
C PHE A 204 -1.94 2.02 15.95
N PHE A 205 -0.71 2.40 16.28
CA PHE A 205 -0.05 3.56 15.72
C PHE A 205 1.19 3.09 14.97
N SER A 206 1.39 3.60 13.77
CA SER A 206 2.58 3.31 12.98
C SER A 206 3.28 4.61 12.57
N ASN A 207 4.61 4.59 12.59
CA ASN A 207 5.45 5.60 11.97
C ASN A 207 6.45 4.88 11.05
N THR A 208 6.64 5.38 9.85
CA THR A 208 7.48 4.73 8.83
C THR A 208 8.66 5.63 8.51
N LEU A 209 9.88 5.13 8.70
CA LEU A 209 11.09 5.78 8.18
C LEU A 209 11.38 5.24 6.77
N LYS A 210 11.73 6.13 5.86
CA LYS A 210 12.02 5.81 4.46
C LYS A 210 13.50 6.01 4.16
N LEU A 211 14.12 4.94 3.66
CA LEU A 211 15.55 4.88 3.39
C LEU A 211 15.81 4.66 1.89
N THR A 212 16.85 5.28 1.38
CA THR A 212 17.35 5.06 0.02
C THR A 212 18.86 4.85 0.02
N GLY A 213 19.39 4.23 -1.04
CA GLY A 213 20.83 3.95 -1.17
C GLY A 213 21.36 2.84 -0.26
N ILE A 214 20.48 2.01 0.31
CA ILE A 214 20.82 0.86 1.16
C ILE A 214 19.89 -0.30 0.88
N GLY A 215 20.42 -1.53 0.87
CA GLY A 215 19.63 -2.75 0.63
C GLY A 215 18.93 -3.28 1.87
N GLU A 216 17.81 -3.98 1.68
CA GLU A 216 17.01 -4.58 2.76
C GLU A 216 17.82 -5.52 3.65
N ALA A 217 18.67 -6.37 3.07
CA ALA A 217 19.49 -7.32 3.83
C ALA A 217 20.43 -6.59 4.79
N THR A 218 21.08 -5.51 4.33
CA THR A 218 21.97 -4.70 5.16
C THR A 218 21.20 -4.00 6.29
N VAL A 219 20.01 -3.48 5.97
CA VAL A 219 19.13 -2.85 6.97
C VAL A 219 18.71 -3.88 8.02
N SER A 220 18.19 -5.04 7.58
CA SER A 220 17.70 -6.10 8.49
C SER A 220 18.79 -6.63 9.42
N GLU A 221 19.99 -6.88 8.91
CA GLU A 221 21.12 -7.31 9.75
C GLU A 221 21.50 -6.23 10.77
N SER A 222 21.47 -4.96 10.37
CA SER A 222 21.80 -3.84 11.24
C SER A 222 20.82 -3.64 12.39
N ILE A 223 19.57 -4.10 12.26
CA ILE A 223 18.49 -3.95 13.26
C ILE A 223 18.00 -5.27 13.83
N LYS A 224 18.74 -6.36 13.68
CA LYS A 224 18.32 -7.71 14.06
C LYS A 224 17.80 -7.83 15.50
N ASP A 225 18.33 -7.05 16.42
CA ASP A 225 17.86 -7.06 17.81
C ASP A 225 16.56 -6.28 17.98
N LEU A 226 16.38 -5.20 17.25
CA LEU A 226 15.12 -4.44 17.22
C LEU A 226 13.97 -5.23 16.58
N LEU A 227 14.26 -6.16 15.66
CA LEU A 227 13.23 -7.03 15.05
C LEU A 227 12.63 -8.03 16.05
N LYS A 228 13.26 -8.27 17.19
CA LYS A 228 12.77 -9.16 18.26
C LYS A 228 11.77 -8.47 19.20
N LEU A 229 11.63 -7.17 19.12
CA LEU A 229 10.72 -6.40 19.97
C LEU A 229 9.26 -6.81 19.73
N LYS A 230 8.49 -6.94 20.82
CA LYS A 230 7.07 -7.31 20.76
C LYS A 230 6.15 -6.10 20.63
N ASN A 231 6.49 -4.99 21.28
CA ASN A 231 5.77 -3.73 21.25
C ASN A 231 6.69 -2.57 21.68
N PRO A 232 7.07 -1.62 20.80
CA PRO A 232 6.77 -1.57 19.36
C PRO A 232 7.41 -2.72 18.56
N THR A 233 6.78 -3.08 17.43
CA THR A 233 7.37 -3.97 16.42
C THR A 233 8.00 -3.14 15.30
N ILE A 234 9.00 -3.70 14.63
CA ILE A 234 9.62 -3.09 13.45
C ILE A 234 9.55 -4.08 12.30
N ALA A 235 9.19 -3.60 11.13
CA ALA A 235 9.16 -4.40 9.91
C ALA A 235 9.81 -3.64 8.75
N PRO A 236 10.85 -4.21 8.11
CA PRO A 236 11.40 -3.70 6.85
C PRO A 236 10.51 -4.11 5.68
N TYR A 237 10.34 -3.21 4.72
CA TYR A 237 9.66 -3.45 3.45
C TYR A 237 10.51 -2.83 2.34
N ALA A 238 11.02 -3.65 1.45
CA ALA A 238 11.80 -3.17 0.31
C ALA A 238 10.92 -2.98 -0.93
N SER A 239 11.24 -1.95 -1.67
CA SER A 239 10.80 -1.72 -3.04
C SER A 239 12.02 -1.46 -3.93
N LEU A 240 11.78 -1.20 -5.21
CA LEU A 240 12.86 -0.90 -6.15
C LEU A 240 13.69 0.32 -5.71
N GLU A 241 13.05 1.35 -5.19
CA GLU A 241 13.62 2.68 -4.95
C GLU A 241 13.96 2.97 -3.49
N GLU A 242 13.29 2.27 -2.55
CA GLU A 242 13.40 2.57 -1.12
C GLU A 242 13.25 1.34 -0.24
N VAL A 243 13.80 1.40 0.94
CA VAL A 243 13.49 0.50 2.06
C VAL A 243 12.69 1.30 3.10
N LYS A 244 11.53 0.77 3.50
CA LYS A 244 10.70 1.32 4.56
C LYS A 244 10.92 0.57 5.85
N LEU A 245 11.16 1.28 6.95
CA LEU A 245 11.14 0.73 8.29
C LEU A 245 9.87 1.18 8.99
N ARG A 246 8.89 0.30 9.08
CA ARG A 246 7.62 0.58 9.76
C ARG A 246 7.73 0.18 11.23
N ILE A 247 7.62 1.16 12.11
CA ILE A 247 7.56 0.99 13.56
C ILE A 247 6.08 1.01 13.93
N THR A 248 5.56 -0.08 14.49
CA THR A 248 4.15 -0.20 14.88
C THR A 248 4.03 -0.50 16.37
N THR A 249 3.19 0.23 17.07
CA THR A 249 2.89 0.02 18.49
C THR A 249 1.40 -0.05 18.76
N LYS A 250 1.00 -0.90 19.72
CA LYS A 250 -0.33 -0.90 20.33
C LYS A 250 -0.26 -0.09 21.63
N ALA A 251 -1.14 0.91 21.79
CA ALA A 251 -1.16 1.83 22.92
C ALA A 251 -2.59 2.31 23.23
N LYS A 252 -2.81 2.88 24.41
CA LYS A 252 -4.12 3.43 24.83
C LYS A 252 -4.41 4.81 24.21
N SER A 253 -3.39 5.50 23.71
CA SER A 253 -3.55 6.81 23.08
C SER A 253 -2.43 7.10 22.08
N VAL A 254 -2.68 8.05 21.18
CA VAL A 254 -1.66 8.54 20.23
C VAL A 254 -0.46 9.15 20.98
N SER A 255 -0.68 9.81 22.10
CA SER A 255 0.40 10.39 22.90
C SER A 255 1.30 9.31 23.49
N GLU A 256 0.73 8.28 24.08
CA GLU A 256 1.47 7.11 24.57
C GLU A 256 2.21 6.38 23.45
N ALA A 257 1.55 6.18 22.31
CA ALA A 257 2.15 5.53 21.14
C ALA A 257 3.40 6.29 20.67
N LYS A 258 3.34 7.61 20.57
CA LYS A 258 4.48 8.46 20.19
C LYS A 258 5.64 8.35 21.19
N LEU A 259 5.35 8.23 22.50
CA LEU A 259 6.36 8.02 23.51
C LEU A 259 7.08 6.67 23.36
N LEU A 260 6.32 5.60 23.07
CA LEU A 260 6.88 4.28 22.83
C LEU A 260 7.72 4.20 21.54
N VAL A 261 7.31 4.87 20.49
CA VAL A 261 8.02 4.90 19.19
C VAL A 261 9.29 5.74 19.25
N LYS A 262 9.30 6.83 20.03
CA LYS A 262 10.38 7.83 20.04
C LYS A 262 11.80 7.27 20.25
N PRO A 263 12.10 6.41 21.24
CA PRO A 263 13.44 5.88 21.43
C PRO A 263 13.90 5.01 20.26
N ILE A 264 13.01 4.17 19.72
CA ILE A 264 13.31 3.32 18.57
C ILE A 264 13.60 4.16 17.33
N LYS A 265 12.76 5.15 17.08
CA LYS A 265 12.94 6.09 15.98
C LYS A 265 14.28 6.80 16.06
N LYS A 266 14.66 7.28 17.23
CA LYS A 266 15.94 7.95 17.46
C LYS A 266 17.13 7.02 17.14
N GLU A 267 17.11 5.79 17.64
CA GLU A 267 18.16 4.80 17.35
C GLU A 267 18.28 4.54 15.84
N LEU A 268 17.16 4.37 15.14
CA LEU A 268 17.17 4.15 13.69
C LEU A 268 17.67 5.40 12.94
N GLN A 269 17.32 6.60 13.37
CA GLN A 269 17.80 7.86 12.78
C GLN A 269 19.31 8.03 12.96
N GLU A 270 19.87 7.67 14.11
CA GLU A 270 21.31 7.67 14.34
C GLU A 270 22.02 6.65 13.47
N LYS A 271 21.48 5.42 13.39
CA LYS A 271 22.07 4.30 12.64
C LYS A 271 22.05 4.54 11.11
N PHE A 272 21.00 5.13 10.58
CA PHE A 272 20.78 5.31 9.14
C PHE A 272 20.68 6.78 8.70
N SER A 273 21.34 7.69 9.42
CA SER A 273 21.24 9.15 9.20
C SER A 273 21.43 9.58 7.75
N LYS A 274 22.36 8.97 7.02
CA LYS A 274 22.65 9.26 5.60
C LYS A 274 21.61 8.67 4.63
N ASN A 275 20.95 7.60 5.03
CA ASN A 275 20.02 6.86 4.17
C ASN A 275 18.58 7.30 4.35
N ILE A 276 18.19 7.75 5.56
CA ILE A 276 16.83 8.22 5.81
C ILE A 276 16.60 9.53 5.06
N PHE A 277 15.60 9.51 4.19
CA PHE A 277 15.22 10.71 3.43
C PHE A 277 13.88 11.30 3.88
N GLY A 278 13.00 10.52 4.50
CA GLY A 278 11.69 11.00 4.89
C GLY A 278 10.94 10.04 5.79
N GLU A 279 9.72 10.43 6.12
CA GLU A 279 8.83 9.73 7.02
C GLU A 279 7.42 9.62 6.43
N ASP A 280 6.72 8.55 6.78
CA ASP A 280 5.31 8.29 6.46
C ASP A 280 4.97 8.54 4.97
N ASN A 281 4.26 9.63 4.66
CA ASN A 281 3.83 9.95 3.29
C ASN A 281 4.82 10.82 2.50
N GLU A 282 5.95 11.21 3.10
CA GLU A 282 6.96 11.99 2.41
C GLU A 282 7.60 11.18 1.28
N THR A 283 7.93 11.84 0.18
CA THR A 283 8.62 11.29 -0.98
C THR A 283 9.83 12.15 -1.32
N LEU A 284 10.83 11.61 -2.00
CA LEU A 284 11.99 12.41 -2.44
C LEU A 284 11.59 13.68 -3.18
N PRO A 285 10.67 13.65 -4.17
CA PRO A 285 10.18 14.88 -4.80
C PRO A 285 9.53 15.85 -3.83
N SER A 286 8.71 15.37 -2.89
CA SER A 286 8.00 16.27 -1.95
C SER A 286 8.96 16.99 -1.00
N ILE A 287 10.00 16.29 -0.54
CA ILE A 287 11.02 16.85 0.33
C ILE A 287 11.86 17.87 -0.42
N LEU A 288 12.28 17.54 -1.66
CA LEU A 288 13.05 18.43 -2.49
C LEU A 288 12.29 19.75 -2.79
N ILE A 289 11.02 19.64 -3.19
CA ILE A 289 10.17 20.82 -3.45
C ILE A 289 10.06 21.68 -2.19
N LYS A 290 9.82 21.07 -1.02
CA LYS A 290 9.72 21.77 0.25
C LYS A 290 11.00 22.55 0.59
N GLU A 291 12.17 21.94 0.38
CA GLU A 291 13.46 22.59 0.63
C GLU A 291 13.75 23.70 -0.39
N LEU A 292 13.47 23.51 -1.66
CA LEU A 292 13.65 24.54 -2.68
C LEU A 292 12.72 25.75 -2.44
N ILE A 293 11.46 25.51 -2.06
CA ILE A 293 10.54 26.60 -1.67
C ILE A 293 11.11 27.40 -0.49
N LYS A 294 11.60 26.70 0.54
CA LYS A 294 12.18 27.33 1.73
C LYS A 294 13.40 28.18 1.42
N ARG A 295 14.23 27.76 0.44
CA ARG A 295 15.42 28.49 0.00
C ARG A 295 15.12 29.55 -1.06
N ASN A 296 13.88 29.58 -1.58
CA ASN A 296 13.48 30.41 -2.71
C ASN A 296 14.36 30.15 -3.96
N GLU A 297 14.69 28.87 -4.20
CA GLU A 297 15.53 28.41 -5.30
C GLU A 297 14.71 27.62 -6.32
N SER A 298 15.09 27.73 -7.58
CA SER A 298 14.48 27.07 -8.72
C SER A 298 15.33 25.91 -9.24
N ILE A 299 14.69 24.97 -9.93
CA ILE A 299 15.34 23.79 -10.52
C ILE A 299 14.86 23.53 -11.95
N VAL A 300 15.76 23.01 -12.78
CA VAL A 300 15.50 22.57 -14.16
C VAL A 300 16.15 21.23 -14.45
N PHE A 301 15.69 20.53 -15.50
CA PHE A 301 16.21 19.21 -15.86
C PHE A 301 16.61 19.11 -17.33
N ALA A 302 17.68 18.35 -17.60
CA ALA A 302 18.07 17.88 -18.93
C ALA A 302 18.02 16.35 -18.94
N GLU A 303 17.04 15.78 -19.58
CA GLU A 303 16.78 14.35 -19.58
C GLU A 303 17.14 13.71 -20.93
N SER A 304 17.81 12.55 -20.88
CA SER A 304 18.04 11.69 -22.03
C SER A 304 17.39 10.33 -21.81
N CYS A 305 18.04 9.39 -21.16
CA CYS A 305 17.55 8.02 -20.97
C CYS A 305 16.26 7.92 -20.15
N THR A 306 15.94 8.89 -19.30
CA THR A 306 14.74 8.94 -18.47
C THR A 306 13.49 9.47 -19.21
N GLY A 307 13.71 10.18 -20.34
CA GLY A 307 12.64 10.53 -21.28
C GLY A 307 11.51 11.42 -20.73
N GLY A 308 11.77 12.25 -19.72
CA GLY A 308 10.79 13.11 -19.06
C GLY A 308 10.29 12.58 -17.73
N LEU A 309 10.74 11.40 -17.29
CA LEU A 309 10.30 10.77 -16.06
C LEU A 309 10.68 11.58 -14.81
N LEU A 310 11.86 12.21 -14.79
CA LEU A 310 12.31 13.07 -13.70
C LEU A 310 11.39 14.29 -13.54
N ALA A 311 11.04 14.93 -14.64
CA ALA A 311 10.08 16.03 -14.66
C ALA A 311 8.69 15.57 -14.22
N ALA A 312 8.23 14.40 -14.66
CA ALA A 312 6.95 13.83 -14.25
C ALA A 312 6.88 13.57 -12.74
N TYR A 313 7.96 13.06 -12.12
CA TYR A 313 8.02 12.84 -10.67
C TYR A 313 7.89 14.14 -9.88
N ILE A 314 8.56 15.20 -10.29
CA ILE A 314 8.46 16.52 -9.63
C ILE A 314 7.08 17.12 -9.84
N THR A 315 6.55 17.10 -11.06
CA THR A 315 5.25 17.73 -11.38
C THR A 315 4.06 16.97 -10.80
N SER A 316 4.24 15.72 -10.39
CA SER A 316 3.21 14.97 -9.66
C SER A 316 2.91 15.53 -8.26
N ILE A 317 3.79 16.38 -7.73
CA ILE A 317 3.63 16.96 -6.38
C ILE A 317 3.01 18.35 -6.47
N SER A 318 1.96 18.59 -5.70
CA SER A 318 1.34 19.91 -5.57
C SER A 318 2.35 20.96 -5.09
N GLY A 319 2.35 22.13 -5.72
CA GLY A 319 3.29 23.21 -5.40
C GLY A 319 4.62 23.15 -6.18
N SER A 320 4.84 22.16 -7.02
CA SER A 320 6.04 22.03 -7.87
C SER A 320 6.28 23.26 -8.76
N SER A 321 5.22 23.89 -9.25
CA SER A 321 5.30 25.10 -10.11
C SER A 321 5.98 26.29 -9.45
N LYS A 322 6.14 26.31 -8.14
CA LYS A 322 6.85 27.37 -7.41
C LYS A 322 8.37 27.29 -7.58
N VAL A 323 8.89 26.10 -7.90
CA VAL A 323 10.34 25.82 -7.95
C VAL A 323 10.80 25.21 -9.27
N PHE A 324 9.97 24.40 -9.91
CA PHE A 324 10.32 23.76 -11.17
C PHE A 324 9.97 24.64 -12.36
N LYS A 325 11.00 25.17 -13.04
CA LYS A 325 10.83 26.03 -14.22
C LYS A 325 10.58 25.28 -15.51
N GLY A 326 10.99 24.01 -15.58
CA GLY A 326 10.85 23.19 -16.77
C GLY A 326 12.03 22.26 -17.00
N GLY A 327 12.05 21.62 -18.15
CA GLY A 327 13.13 20.72 -18.55
C GLY A 327 13.19 20.49 -20.04
N VAL A 328 14.32 19.96 -20.50
CA VAL A 328 14.58 19.62 -21.89
C VAL A 328 14.80 18.11 -22.00
N ILE A 329 14.02 17.44 -22.84
CA ILE A 329 14.26 16.05 -23.23
C ILE A 329 15.17 16.05 -24.45
N ALA A 330 16.49 15.96 -24.23
CA ALA A 330 17.49 15.91 -25.27
C ALA A 330 17.87 14.46 -25.60
N TYR A 331 16.97 13.74 -26.28
CA TYR A 331 17.12 12.31 -26.51
C TYR A 331 18.17 11.97 -27.58
N SER A 332 18.20 12.73 -28.68
CA SER A 332 19.21 12.56 -29.71
C SER A 332 20.46 13.41 -29.45
N ASN A 333 21.56 13.11 -30.17
CA ASN A 333 22.78 13.90 -30.07
C ASN A 333 22.60 15.32 -30.64
N GLU A 334 21.80 15.46 -31.72
CA GLU A 334 21.45 16.74 -32.32
C GLU A 334 20.71 17.64 -31.32
N LEU A 335 19.78 17.09 -30.53
CA LEU A 335 19.05 17.86 -29.52
C LEU A 335 19.95 18.24 -28.33
N LYS A 336 20.93 17.41 -27.97
CA LYS A 336 21.94 17.79 -26.96
C LYS A 336 22.72 19.00 -27.37
N ASN A 337 23.13 19.06 -28.68
CA ASN A 337 23.82 20.19 -29.21
C ASN A 337 22.90 21.41 -29.39
N SER A 338 21.79 21.28 -30.11
CA SER A 338 20.94 22.42 -30.49
C SER A 338 20.17 23.05 -29.34
N LEU A 339 19.71 22.24 -28.36
CA LEU A 339 18.90 22.72 -27.24
C LEU A 339 19.74 23.01 -25.99
N LEU A 340 20.84 22.33 -25.77
CA LEU A 340 21.61 22.41 -24.53
C LEU A 340 23.04 22.93 -24.74
N ASP A 341 23.41 23.30 -25.99
CA ASP A 341 24.72 23.79 -26.41
C ASP A 341 25.87 22.82 -26.06
N VAL A 342 25.57 21.50 -26.00
CA VAL A 342 26.61 20.48 -25.81
C VAL A 342 27.52 20.45 -27.05
N PRO A 343 28.83 20.69 -26.92
CA PRO A 343 29.72 20.72 -28.09
C PRO A 343 29.74 19.37 -28.82
N THR A 344 29.59 19.40 -30.15
CA THR A 344 29.60 18.19 -31.00
C THR A 344 30.89 17.39 -30.85
N ASN A 345 32.04 18.07 -30.74
CA ASN A 345 33.32 17.42 -30.50
C ASN A 345 33.38 16.67 -29.17
N LEU A 346 32.72 17.18 -28.13
CA LEU A 346 32.59 16.50 -26.83
C LEU A 346 31.83 15.18 -26.97
N ILE A 347 30.70 15.22 -27.70
CA ILE A 347 29.90 14.02 -28.00
C ILE A 347 30.68 13.00 -28.79
N ASN A 348 31.43 13.46 -29.80
CA ASN A 348 32.25 12.59 -30.66
C ASN A 348 33.42 11.94 -29.91
N SER A 349 34.05 12.68 -28.98
CA SER A 349 35.22 12.18 -28.23
C SER A 349 34.82 11.23 -27.09
N PHE A 350 33.77 11.55 -26.34
CA PHE A 350 33.39 10.81 -25.13
C PHE A 350 32.10 9.98 -25.28
N GLY A 351 31.36 10.22 -26.37
CA GLY A 351 30.05 9.63 -26.62
C GLY A 351 28.96 10.28 -25.75
N ALA A 352 27.69 10.14 -26.17
CA ALA A 352 26.53 10.75 -25.52
C ALA A 352 26.31 10.30 -24.05
N VAL A 353 26.79 9.10 -23.71
CA VAL A 353 26.74 8.56 -22.34
C VAL A 353 28.14 8.67 -21.74
N SER A 354 28.40 9.79 -21.12
CA SER A 354 29.68 10.12 -20.48
C SER A 354 29.49 11.20 -19.42
N GLU A 355 30.48 11.34 -18.58
CA GLU A 355 30.52 12.32 -17.51
C GLU A 355 30.54 13.74 -18.04
N GLU A 356 31.34 13.96 -19.07
CA GLU A 356 31.58 15.24 -19.76
C GLU A 356 30.28 15.73 -20.42
N VAL A 357 29.60 14.84 -21.12
CA VAL A 357 28.34 15.18 -21.79
C VAL A 357 27.23 15.45 -20.75
N ALA A 358 27.13 14.66 -19.68
CA ALA A 358 26.16 14.92 -18.61
C ALA A 358 26.42 16.29 -17.95
N GLU A 359 27.66 16.62 -17.63
CA GLU A 359 28.05 17.93 -17.09
C GLU A 359 27.63 19.07 -18.03
N SER A 360 27.99 18.96 -19.31
CA SER A 360 27.65 19.97 -20.34
C SER A 360 26.13 20.14 -20.47
N MET A 361 25.35 19.03 -20.43
CA MET A 361 23.88 19.08 -20.45
C MET A 361 23.31 19.83 -19.23
N SER A 362 23.87 19.60 -18.03
CA SER A 362 23.41 20.25 -16.79
C SER A 362 23.66 21.77 -16.83
N ILE A 363 24.88 22.18 -17.24
CA ILE A 363 25.23 23.58 -17.40
C ILE A 363 24.36 24.24 -18.49
N GLY A 364 24.18 23.55 -19.63
CA GLY A 364 23.40 24.06 -20.76
C GLY A 364 21.95 24.33 -20.38
N VAL A 365 21.26 23.40 -19.73
CA VAL A 365 19.87 23.60 -19.33
C VAL A 365 19.73 24.67 -18.24
N LYS A 366 20.69 24.74 -17.31
CA LYS A 366 20.72 25.77 -16.26
C LYS A 366 20.74 27.17 -16.87
N ASN A 367 21.66 27.40 -17.80
CA ASN A 367 21.84 28.68 -18.46
C ASN A 367 20.61 29.06 -19.32
N LYS A 368 20.12 28.11 -20.13
CA LYS A 368 18.98 28.36 -21.04
C LYS A 368 17.69 28.70 -20.32
N LEU A 369 17.42 28.05 -19.18
CA LEU A 369 16.20 28.25 -18.42
C LEU A 369 16.40 29.18 -17.20
N ASN A 370 17.60 29.74 -17.04
CA ASN A 370 17.97 30.67 -15.98
C ASN A 370 17.48 30.21 -14.59
N SER A 371 18.01 29.07 -14.13
CA SER A 371 17.63 28.42 -12.88
C SER A 371 18.79 28.42 -11.87
N ASP A 372 18.47 28.22 -10.60
CA ASP A 372 19.47 28.09 -9.54
C ASP A 372 20.15 26.73 -9.59
N TRP A 373 19.35 25.67 -9.72
CA TRP A 373 19.80 24.28 -9.80
C TRP A 373 19.48 23.66 -11.14
N ALA A 374 20.34 22.77 -11.59
CA ALA A 374 20.07 21.92 -12.75
C ALA A 374 20.50 20.47 -12.48
N ILE A 375 19.71 19.53 -12.96
CA ILE A 375 20.08 18.10 -13.02
C ILE A 375 20.07 17.66 -14.47
N SER A 376 21.10 16.94 -14.87
CA SER A 376 21.10 16.20 -16.12
C SER A 376 21.25 14.71 -15.90
N VAL A 377 20.70 13.89 -16.81
CA VAL A 377 20.82 12.44 -16.78
C VAL A 377 20.98 11.88 -18.19
N SER A 378 22.06 11.12 -18.41
CA SER A 378 22.33 10.40 -19.67
C SER A 378 22.80 8.98 -19.37
N GLY A 379 22.27 7.97 -20.10
CA GLY A 379 22.60 6.58 -19.80
C GLY A 379 22.04 5.58 -20.78
N ILE A 380 22.33 4.31 -20.55
CA ILE A 380 21.89 3.16 -21.34
C ILE A 380 20.91 2.34 -20.49
N ALA A 381 19.62 2.57 -20.74
CA ALA A 381 18.56 1.89 -19.97
C ALA A 381 18.18 0.49 -20.52
N GLY A 382 18.74 0.09 -21.66
CA GLY A 382 18.46 -1.22 -22.28
C GLY A 382 17.08 -1.31 -22.94
N PRO A 383 16.68 -2.48 -23.47
CA PRO A 383 17.48 -3.72 -23.51
C PRO A 383 18.64 -3.66 -24.49
N ASP A 384 18.63 -2.73 -25.44
CA ASP A 384 19.64 -2.55 -26.48
C ASP A 384 20.58 -1.37 -26.18
N GLY A 385 21.63 -1.20 -27.02
CA GLY A 385 22.54 -0.04 -26.98
C GLY A 385 23.71 -0.16 -26.01
N GLY A 386 23.87 -1.31 -25.34
CA GLY A 386 25.06 -1.59 -24.53
C GLY A 386 26.27 -2.02 -25.36
N SER A 387 27.47 -1.72 -24.87
CA SER A 387 28.75 -2.24 -25.36
C SER A 387 29.60 -2.71 -24.19
N GLU A 388 30.73 -3.36 -24.48
CA GLU A 388 31.64 -3.83 -23.41
C GLU A 388 32.18 -2.64 -22.59
N SER A 389 32.49 -1.52 -23.19
CA SER A 389 32.96 -0.30 -22.51
C SER A 389 31.85 0.53 -21.87
N LYS A 390 30.62 0.40 -22.38
CA LYS A 390 29.41 1.11 -21.88
C LYS A 390 28.25 0.14 -21.77
N PRO A 391 28.21 -0.67 -20.70
CA PRO A 391 27.19 -1.70 -20.55
C PRO A 391 25.80 -1.12 -20.25
N ILE A 392 24.75 -1.92 -20.47
CA ILE A 392 23.39 -1.62 -20.02
C ILE A 392 23.40 -1.31 -18.52
N GLY A 393 22.67 -0.31 -18.10
CA GLY A 393 22.61 0.16 -16.71
C GLY A 393 23.65 1.22 -16.38
N LEU A 394 24.55 1.57 -17.30
CA LEU A 394 25.46 2.70 -17.11
C LEU A 394 24.70 4.02 -17.25
N VAL A 395 24.74 4.85 -16.22
CA VAL A 395 24.09 6.16 -16.18
C VAL A 395 25.01 7.20 -15.55
N TYR A 396 25.08 8.36 -16.18
CA TYR A 396 25.75 9.55 -15.65
C TYR A 396 24.71 10.60 -15.27
N ILE A 397 24.87 11.16 -14.08
CA ILE A 397 24.07 12.24 -13.53
C ILE A 397 25.01 13.41 -13.25
N ALA A 398 24.62 14.61 -13.63
CA ALA A 398 25.33 15.82 -13.23
C ALA A 398 24.36 16.81 -12.56
N ILE A 399 24.81 17.43 -11.48
CA ILE A 399 24.03 18.40 -10.69
C ILE A 399 24.84 19.69 -10.62
N THR A 400 24.32 20.75 -11.21
CA THR A 400 24.94 22.09 -11.15
C THR A 400 24.24 22.96 -10.12
N ASP A 401 24.97 23.43 -9.14
CA ASP A 401 24.49 24.23 -8.02
C ASP A 401 24.32 25.72 -8.37
N PRO A 402 23.77 26.57 -7.47
CA PRO A 402 23.63 28.01 -7.70
C PRO A 402 24.96 28.73 -7.94
N LYS A 403 26.08 28.18 -7.46
CA LYS A 403 27.45 28.74 -7.64
C LYS A 403 28.15 28.23 -8.89
N ASN A 404 27.43 27.51 -9.77
CA ASN A 404 27.95 26.86 -10.98
C ASN A 404 28.99 25.76 -10.72
N LYS A 405 29.02 25.20 -9.52
CA LYS A 405 29.79 23.98 -9.25
C LYS A 405 28.99 22.77 -9.67
N THR A 406 29.59 21.87 -10.44
CA THR A 406 28.92 20.64 -10.87
C THR A 406 29.45 19.43 -10.11
N ILE A 407 28.54 18.64 -9.58
CA ILE A 407 28.81 17.31 -9.02
C ILE A 407 28.43 16.28 -10.07
N LYS A 408 29.34 15.35 -10.33
CA LYS A 408 29.18 14.28 -11.33
C LYS A 408 29.10 12.94 -10.65
N ILE A 409 28.14 12.11 -11.05
CA ILE A 409 27.84 10.82 -10.45
C ILE A 409 27.73 9.77 -11.53
N LYS A 410 28.53 8.72 -11.41
CA LYS A 410 28.45 7.53 -12.27
C LYS A 410 27.70 6.43 -11.52
N LYS A 411 26.69 5.85 -12.15
CA LYS A 411 25.94 4.70 -11.63
C LYS A 411 26.04 3.54 -12.61
N GLN A 412 26.15 2.35 -12.06
CA GLN A 412 26.06 1.10 -12.80
C GLN A 412 24.96 0.25 -12.15
N TYR A 413 23.80 0.23 -12.78
CA TYR A 413 22.71 -0.64 -12.36
C TYR A 413 22.91 -2.05 -12.89
N ASN A 414 22.27 -3.03 -12.23
CA ASN A 414 22.30 -4.41 -12.71
C ASN A 414 21.72 -4.48 -14.15
N PRO A 415 22.49 -4.98 -15.13
CA PRO A 415 22.07 -5.04 -16.53
C PRO A 415 20.87 -5.98 -16.79
N LEU A 416 20.55 -6.86 -15.85
CA LEU A 416 19.36 -7.73 -15.92
C LEU A 416 18.05 -7.00 -15.59
N ARG A 417 18.12 -5.77 -15.10
CA ARG A 417 16.94 -4.95 -14.86
C ARG A 417 16.32 -4.49 -16.16
N ASN A 418 14.99 -4.42 -16.18
CA ASN A 418 14.29 -3.88 -17.34
C ASN A 418 14.49 -2.34 -17.45
N ARG A 419 14.18 -1.82 -18.63
CA ARG A 419 14.31 -0.41 -18.95
C ARG A 419 13.62 0.52 -17.96
N ASN A 420 12.37 0.22 -17.60
CA ASN A 420 11.59 1.01 -16.64
C ASN A 420 12.26 1.05 -15.26
N GLU A 421 12.81 -0.05 -14.80
CA GLU A 421 13.51 -0.11 -13.51
C GLU A 421 14.76 0.76 -13.51
N ILE A 422 15.57 0.70 -14.58
CA ILE A 422 16.77 1.52 -14.71
C ILE A 422 16.41 3.01 -14.77
N GLN A 423 15.35 3.38 -15.50
CA GLN A 423 14.87 4.76 -15.55
C GLN A 423 14.42 5.25 -14.17
N ARG A 424 13.62 4.47 -13.44
CA ARG A 424 13.13 4.82 -12.10
C ARG A 424 14.25 4.94 -11.09
N LEU A 425 15.23 4.02 -11.10
CA LEU A 425 16.42 4.10 -10.24
C LEU A 425 17.26 5.33 -10.57
N SER A 426 17.40 5.68 -11.85
CA SER A 426 18.12 6.89 -12.27
C SER A 426 17.46 8.16 -11.74
N VAL A 427 16.12 8.25 -11.82
CA VAL A 427 15.34 9.35 -11.26
C VAL A 427 15.50 9.42 -9.74
N ASN A 428 15.40 8.29 -9.06
CA ASN A 428 15.57 8.22 -7.60
C ASN A 428 16.98 8.71 -7.18
N ASP A 429 18.02 8.28 -7.88
CA ASP A 429 19.39 8.72 -7.62
C ASP A 429 19.60 10.21 -7.93
N CYS A 430 19.00 10.74 -8.99
CA CYS A 430 19.00 12.19 -9.29
C CYS A 430 18.46 13.00 -8.08
N LEU A 431 17.28 12.64 -7.61
CA LEU A 431 16.60 13.34 -6.50
C LEU A 431 17.33 13.17 -5.18
N ASN A 432 17.80 11.95 -4.87
CA ASN A 432 18.52 11.67 -3.65
C ASN A 432 19.88 12.41 -3.59
N SER A 433 20.58 12.50 -4.70
CA SER A 433 21.89 13.16 -4.76
C SER A 433 21.80 14.67 -4.59
N LEU A 434 20.68 15.30 -4.95
CA LEU A 434 20.45 16.72 -4.66
C LEU A 434 20.09 16.97 -3.19
N ARG A 435 19.51 15.98 -2.51
CA ARG A 435 19.19 16.06 -1.10
C ARG A 435 20.43 16.05 -0.21
N LEU A 436 21.46 15.30 -0.58
CA LEU A 436 22.71 15.15 0.17
C LEU A 436 23.65 16.32 -0.05
#